data_544c66c96d11085ddbe3f30eea1595b1
#
_entry.id   544c66c96d11085ddbe3f30eea1595b1
#
_cell.length_a   1.000
_cell.length_b   1.000
_cell.length_c   1.000
_cell.angle_alpha   90.00
_cell.angle_beta   90.00
_cell.angle_gamma   90.00
#
_symmetry.space_group_name_H-M   'P 1'
#
loop_
_entity.id
_entity.type
_entity.pdbx_description
1 polymer ?
#
loop_
_entity_poly.entity_id
_entity_poly.type
_entity_poly.pdbx_seq_one_letter_code
_entity_poly.pdbx_strand_id
1 'polypeptide(L)'
;MKLTRRDFIKNALIWGGSLIFSPYPSYASAQTEHQGYPGYSRLEKEGKLAERVQEAYAFFEECRLCPRECGVNRLDGEKGFCKAPLKVMVYTAQPHFGEELSLVGRHGSGTIFFSNCNLRCVFCQNWPISIRGEGRAIEDEGLAQLMMFLQEIGCHNINLVTPTHVMPNIMKATRLAFKKGLRIPLVYNTSGYERVEILKLLDGMVDIYLPDIKYMDADMAATYSSGARDYPEMATAAVLEMNRQVGVHQVDKHGIAQSGLMIRHLVMPNRVAGTKKFAAWVAENLPRYTYVKIMSQYHVDYKAYEYPDIARGISVQEFLEAMDWAEEYGLTGLDPRSVRIRDLYKKSK
;
A
#
# COMPACT_ATOMS: atom_id res chain seq x y z
N MET A 1 5.53 29.66 0.77
CA MET A 1 6.62 29.67 1.78
C MET A 1 7.56 28.52 1.42
N LYS A 2 8.80 28.80 1.04
CA LYS A 2 9.79 27.77 0.67
C LYS A 2 10.25 27.07 1.94
N LEU A 3 10.00 25.75 2.05
CA LEU A 3 10.54 24.91 3.12
C LEU A 3 12.07 24.86 2.97
N THR A 4 12.82 25.25 4.01
CA THR A 4 14.26 25.18 4.00
C THR A 4 14.75 23.80 4.46
N ARG A 5 15.93 23.39 3.99
CA ARG A 5 16.62 22.14 4.36
C ARG A 5 16.72 21.92 5.88
N ARG A 6 16.72 23.02 6.65
CA ARG A 6 16.90 23.04 8.12
C ARG A 6 15.61 22.68 8.89
N ASP A 7 14.43 23.00 8.34
CA ASP A 7 13.15 22.72 8.99
C ASP A 7 12.77 21.24 8.87
N PHE A 8 13.32 20.54 7.85
CA PHE A 8 13.09 19.12 7.60
C PHE A 8 13.96 18.22 8.50
N ILE A 9 15.20 18.63 8.78
CA ILE A 9 16.18 17.83 9.56
C ILE A 9 15.81 17.77 11.06
N LYS A 10 15.12 18.77 11.60
CA LYS A 10 14.75 18.79 13.03
C LYS A 10 13.71 17.75 13.45
N ASN A 11 12.95 17.18 12.53
CA ASN A 11 11.94 16.16 12.84
C ASN A 11 12.39 14.70 12.56
N ALA A 12 13.62 14.50 12.08
CA ALA A 12 14.13 13.19 11.66
C ALA A 12 14.99 12.44 12.69
N LEU A 13 15.22 13.01 13.88
CA LEU A 13 16.15 12.46 14.88
C LEU A 13 15.44 11.91 16.12
N ILE A 14 14.62 10.88 15.98
CA ILE A 14 14.29 9.97 17.10
C ILE A 14 14.07 8.56 16.54
N TRP A 15 14.87 7.62 17.00
CA TRP A 15 14.88 6.15 16.90
C TRP A 15 16.09 5.56 16.14
N GLY A 16 17.17 5.41 16.88
CA GLY A 16 18.30 4.55 16.52
C GLY A 16 18.02 3.09 16.85
N GLY A 17 18.27 2.20 15.93
CA GLY A 17 18.22 0.76 16.11
C GLY A 17 19.27 0.04 15.27
N SER A 18 20.06 -0.81 15.90
CA SER A 18 21.27 -1.49 15.48
C SER A 18 21.13 -2.33 14.20
N LEU A 19 22.18 -2.29 13.37
CA LEU A 19 22.37 -3.08 12.16
C LEU A 19 22.65 -4.55 12.50
N ILE A 20 21.85 -5.47 11.92
CA ILE A 20 22.18 -6.90 11.87
C ILE A 20 22.08 -7.33 10.39
N PHE A 21 23.21 -7.79 9.85
CA PHE A 21 23.30 -8.43 8.54
C PHE A 21 22.65 -9.82 8.57
N SER A 22 21.77 -10.12 7.62
CA SER A 22 21.32 -11.48 7.33
C SER A 22 21.39 -11.72 5.82
N PRO A 23 21.96 -12.89 5.39
CA PRO A 23 22.04 -13.21 3.97
C PRO A 23 20.67 -13.69 3.48
N TYR A 24 20.19 -13.08 2.39
CA TYR A 24 19.00 -13.55 1.66
C TYR A 24 19.35 -14.83 0.87
N PRO A 25 18.48 -15.86 0.85
CA PRO A 25 18.58 -16.90 -0.16
C PRO A 25 18.28 -16.30 -1.54
N SER A 26 19.18 -16.47 -2.48
CA SER A 26 19.00 -16.05 -3.88
C SER A 26 17.94 -16.94 -4.53
N TYR A 27 16.74 -16.41 -4.71
CA TYR A 27 15.79 -17.00 -5.65
C TYR A 27 16.23 -16.62 -7.06
N ALA A 28 16.89 -17.54 -7.75
CA ALA A 28 17.18 -17.40 -9.17
C ALA A 28 15.87 -17.54 -9.95
N SER A 29 15.26 -16.43 -10.32
CA SER A 29 14.20 -16.38 -11.32
C SER A 29 14.79 -15.99 -12.67
N ALA A 30 14.25 -16.59 -13.74
CA ALA A 30 14.61 -16.28 -15.10
C ALA A 30 14.51 -14.76 -15.34
N GLN A 31 15.62 -14.14 -15.74
CA GLN A 31 15.69 -12.75 -16.11
C GLN A 31 14.88 -12.53 -17.38
N THR A 32 13.65 -12.08 -17.27
CA THR A 32 13.01 -11.32 -18.34
C THR A 32 13.58 -9.92 -18.25
N GLU A 33 14.34 -9.50 -19.27
CA GLU A 33 14.74 -8.10 -19.44
C GLU A 33 13.49 -7.22 -19.48
N HIS A 34 13.17 -6.54 -18.40
CA HIS A 34 12.12 -5.53 -18.35
C HIS A 34 12.58 -4.29 -19.15
N GLN A 35 12.35 -4.31 -20.46
CA GLN A 35 12.52 -3.13 -21.31
C GLN A 35 11.49 -2.07 -20.90
N GLY A 36 11.96 -0.96 -20.29
CA GLY A 36 11.12 0.23 -20.04
C GLY A 36 10.73 0.45 -18.59
N TYR A 37 11.50 -0.05 -17.65
CA TYR A 37 11.33 0.21 -16.21
C TYR A 37 11.96 1.56 -15.79
N PRO A 38 11.30 2.41 -14.93
CA PRO A 38 9.94 2.22 -14.40
C PRO A 38 8.85 2.38 -15.46
N GLY A 39 7.69 1.70 -15.24
CA GLY A 39 6.64 1.56 -16.24
C GLY A 39 6.09 2.88 -16.77
N TYR A 40 5.90 3.90 -15.90
CA TYR A 40 5.40 5.23 -16.29
C TYR A 40 6.28 5.94 -17.33
N SER A 41 7.57 5.61 -17.39
CA SER A 41 8.51 6.16 -18.39
C SER A 41 8.12 5.75 -19.82
N ARG A 42 7.71 4.50 -20.01
CA ARG A 42 7.24 3.99 -21.29
C ARG A 42 5.91 4.64 -21.67
N LEU A 43 4.96 4.69 -20.74
CA LEU A 43 3.65 5.29 -20.99
C LEU A 43 3.74 6.77 -21.38
N GLU A 44 4.62 7.55 -20.75
CA GLU A 44 4.79 8.96 -21.14
C GLU A 44 5.44 9.09 -22.52
N LYS A 45 6.45 8.28 -22.86
CA LYS A 45 7.07 8.28 -24.21
C LYS A 45 6.09 7.90 -25.32
N GLU A 46 5.12 7.03 -25.01
CA GLU A 46 4.05 6.61 -25.93
C GLU A 46 2.88 7.61 -25.97
N GLY A 47 2.90 8.68 -25.17
CA GLY A 47 1.82 9.67 -25.02
C GLY A 47 0.62 9.19 -24.20
N LYS A 48 0.54 7.90 -23.88
CA LYS A 48 -0.59 7.26 -23.21
C LYS A 48 -0.83 7.77 -21.77
N LEU A 49 0.23 8.19 -21.05
CA LEU A 49 0.06 8.69 -19.68
C LEU A 49 -0.74 10.00 -19.65
N ALA A 50 -0.54 10.87 -20.65
CA ALA A 50 -1.30 12.12 -20.76
C ALA A 50 -2.81 11.89 -20.96
N GLU A 51 -3.18 10.96 -21.84
CA GLU A 51 -4.57 10.58 -22.11
C GLU A 51 -5.23 9.99 -20.86
N ARG A 52 -4.56 9.03 -20.21
CA ARG A 52 -5.08 8.41 -18.98
C ARG A 52 -5.22 9.40 -17.82
N VAL A 53 -4.36 10.41 -17.72
CA VAL A 53 -4.52 11.50 -16.74
C VAL A 53 -5.83 12.25 -16.97
N GLN A 54 -6.16 12.58 -18.24
CA GLN A 54 -7.42 13.25 -18.55
C GLN A 54 -8.64 12.38 -18.20
N GLU A 55 -8.60 11.10 -18.59
CA GLU A 55 -9.64 10.13 -18.26
C GLU A 55 -9.82 9.98 -16.73
N ALA A 56 -8.71 9.87 -15.98
CA ALA A 56 -8.75 9.77 -14.54
C ALA A 56 -9.34 11.01 -13.84
N TYR A 57 -9.02 12.21 -14.34
CA TYR A 57 -9.56 13.47 -13.79
C TYR A 57 -11.06 13.64 -14.04
N ALA A 58 -11.62 13.06 -15.11
CA ALA A 58 -13.06 13.08 -15.37
C ALA A 58 -13.87 12.41 -14.24
N PHE A 59 -13.28 11.43 -13.53
CA PHE A 59 -13.91 10.83 -12.34
C PHE A 59 -14.11 11.79 -11.17
N PHE A 60 -13.54 13.00 -11.20
CA PHE A 60 -13.82 14.00 -10.17
C PHE A 60 -15.13 14.76 -10.37
N GLU A 61 -15.69 14.77 -11.60
CA GLU A 61 -17.01 15.38 -11.90
C GLU A 61 -18.14 14.59 -11.26
N GLU A 62 -18.03 13.26 -11.25
CA GLU A 62 -18.93 12.33 -10.60
C GLU A 62 -18.09 11.24 -9.93
N CYS A 63 -17.71 11.42 -8.65
CA CYS A 63 -16.70 10.63 -8.00
C CYS A 63 -17.06 9.16 -7.86
N ARG A 64 -16.44 8.32 -8.70
CA ARG A 64 -16.53 6.85 -8.70
C ARG A 64 -15.14 6.19 -8.66
N LEU A 65 -14.16 6.81 -8.00
CA LEU A 65 -12.78 6.31 -7.94
C LEU A 65 -12.61 5.04 -7.09
N CYS A 66 -13.58 4.72 -6.24
CA CYS A 66 -13.51 3.58 -5.35
C CYS A 66 -14.89 2.93 -5.19
N PRO A 67 -15.02 1.75 -4.55
CA PRO A 67 -16.31 1.06 -4.40
C PRO A 67 -17.37 1.83 -3.61
N ARG A 68 -17.04 2.97 -2.97
CA ARG A 68 -18.05 3.85 -2.34
C ARG A 68 -18.91 4.60 -3.35
N GLU A 69 -18.45 4.79 -4.56
CA GLU A 69 -19.16 5.43 -5.69
C GLU A 69 -20.05 6.61 -5.26
N CYS A 70 -19.45 7.58 -4.56
CA CYS A 70 -20.17 8.66 -3.88
C CYS A 70 -20.96 9.58 -4.84
N GLY A 71 -20.62 9.65 -6.13
CA GLY A 71 -21.25 10.48 -7.13
C GLY A 71 -21.07 12.01 -6.96
N VAL A 72 -20.30 12.45 -5.97
CA VAL A 72 -20.08 13.88 -5.68
C VAL A 72 -19.20 14.53 -6.73
N ASN A 73 -19.46 15.82 -7.03
CA ASN A 73 -18.60 16.62 -7.88
C ASN A 73 -17.47 17.27 -7.06
N ARG A 74 -16.28 16.66 -7.11
CA ARG A 74 -15.11 17.18 -6.38
C ARG A 74 -14.53 18.45 -7.02
N LEU A 75 -14.80 18.70 -8.30
CA LEU A 75 -14.38 19.94 -8.98
C LEU A 75 -15.11 21.15 -8.40
N ASP A 76 -16.37 20.98 -7.98
CA ASP A 76 -17.20 22.02 -7.31
C ASP A 76 -16.95 22.06 -5.79
N GLY A 77 -15.99 21.30 -5.27
CA GLY A 77 -15.62 21.29 -3.85
C GLY A 77 -16.45 20.35 -2.99
N GLU A 78 -17.32 19.52 -3.57
CA GLU A 78 -18.08 18.52 -2.82
C GLU A 78 -17.15 17.43 -2.27
N LYS A 79 -17.56 16.87 -1.13
CA LYS A 79 -16.80 15.83 -0.44
C LYS A 79 -17.65 14.59 -0.20
N GLY A 80 -17.23 13.48 -0.78
CA GLY A 80 -17.89 12.20 -0.57
C GLY A 80 -17.54 11.53 0.77
N PHE A 81 -17.70 10.22 0.82
CA PHE A 81 -17.47 9.41 2.03
C PHE A 81 -16.08 9.59 2.63
N CYS A 82 -15.03 9.58 1.81
CA CYS A 82 -13.64 9.73 2.25
C CYS A 82 -13.29 11.14 2.75
N LYS A 83 -14.12 12.15 2.47
CA LYS A 83 -13.90 13.58 2.80
C LYS A 83 -12.70 14.22 2.09
N ALA A 84 -12.13 13.55 1.07
CA ALA A 84 -11.02 14.10 0.31
C ALA A 84 -11.49 15.30 -0.56
N PRO A 85 -10.77 16.45 -0.53
CA PRO A 85 -10.98 17.55 -1.46
C PRO A 85 -10.37 17.23 -2.83
N LEU A 86 -10.50 18.14 -3.79
CA LEU A 86 -9.83 18.04 -5.10
C LEU A 86 -8.30 18.07 -4.98
N LYS A 87 -7.77 19.01 -4.18
CA LYS A 87 -6.33 19.08 -3.90
C LYS A 87 -5.86 17.91 -3.06
N VAL A 88 -4.63 17.47 -3.29
CA VAL A 88 -4.05 16.37 -2.54
C VAL A 88 -3.77 16.82 -1.10
N MET A 89 -4.29 16.07 -0.15
CA MET A 89 -3.95 16.24 1.27
C MET A 89 -2.79 15.31 1.60
N VAL A 90 -1.62 15.87 1.93
CA VAL A 90 -0.42 15.12 2.34
C VAL A 90 -0.12 15.40 3.80
N TYR A 91 0.01 14.34 4.59
CA TYR A 91 0.44 14.44 5.99
C TYR A 91 1.96 14.56 6.08
N THR A 92 2.70 13.64 5.45
CA THR A 92 4.16 13.65 5.43
C THR A 92 4.71 12.97 4.18
N ALA A 93 5.95 13.34 3.81
CA ALA A 93 6.75 12.67 2.79
C ALA A 93 8.18 12.52 3.33
N GLN A 94 8.63 11.27 3.53
CA GLN A 94 9.91 10.97 4.19
C GLN A 94 10.43 9.57 3.85
N PRO A 95 11.75 9.31 4.02
CA PRO A 95 12.27 7.94 4.06
C PRO A 95 11.64 7.18 5.22
N HIS A 96 11.06 6.01 4.95
CA HIS A 96 10.44 5.16 5.95
C HIS A 96 11.10 3.78 5.98
N PHE A 97 11.39 3.27 7.18
CA PHE A 97 12.11 2.02 7.39
C PHE A 97 11.24 0.90 7.99
N GLY A 98 9.95 1.16 8.19
CA GLY A 98 8.98 0.19 8.71
C GLY A 98 8.36 -0.72 7.67
N GLU A 99 8.55 -0.43 6.37
CA GLU A 99 8.01 -1.22 5.26
C GLU A 99 8.76 -2.55 5.07
N GLU A 100 8.40 -3.35 4.08
CA GLU A 100 9.02 -4.62 3.71
C GLU A 100 10.52 -4.43 3.40
N LEU A 101 11.34 -5.42 3.78
CA LEU A 101 12.81 -5.30 3.69
C LEU A 101 13.30 -4.97 2.27
N SER A 102 12.67 -5.53 1.25
CA SER A 102 13.00 -5.26 -0.15
C SER A 102 12.60 -3.85 -0.62
N LEU A 103 11.66 -3.18 0.08
CA LEU A 103 11.30 -1.79 -0.22
C LEU A 103 12.23 -0.78 0.46
N VAL A 104 12.69 -1.09 1.67
CA VAL A 104 13.45 -0.12 2.49
C VAL A 104 14.95 -0.11 2.19
N GLY A 105 15.56 -1.24 1.93
CA GLY A 105 17.00 -1.34 1.70
C GLY A 105 17.82 -0.51 2.69
N ARG A 106 18.83 0.21 2.20
CA ARG A 106 19.70 1.09 3.04
C ARG A 106 19.18 2.52 3.17
N HIS A 107 18.41 3.01 2.20
CA HIS A 107 18.01 4.42 2.11
C HIS A 107 16.55 4.68 2.41
N GLY A 108 15.81 3.62 2.73
CA GLY A 108 14.38 3.67 3.05
C GLY A 108 13.48 3.70 1.83
N SER A 109 12.22 3.40 2.08
CA SER A 109 11.10 3.59 1.14
C SER A 109 10.69 5.05 1.18
N GLY A 110 10.64 5.74 0.05
CA GLY A 110 10.24 7.15 -0.05
C GLY A 110 8.73 7.30 0.11
N THR A 111 8.26 7.32 1.35
CA THR A 111 6.85 7.17 1.67
C THR A 111 6.13 8.51 1.73
N ILE A 112 5.02 8.63 0.97
CA ILE A 112 4.11 9.76 0.98
C ILE A 112 2.79 9.30 1.61
N PHE A 113 2.45 9.83 2.78
CA PHE A 113 1.19 9.53 3.47
C PHE A 113 0.10 10.52 3.03
N PHE A 114 -0.90 10.00 2.32
CA PHE A 114 -2.09 10.78 1.96
C PHE A 114 -3.10 10.79 3.09
N SER A 115 -3.70 11.95 3.30
CA SER A 115 -4.78 12.09 4.28
C SER A 115 -6.11 11.64 3.69
N ASN A 116 -7.04 11.27 4.57
CA ASN A 116 -8.33 10.67 4.24
C ASN A 116 -8.22 9.20 3.81
N CYS A 117 -9.35 8.49 3.78
CA CYS A 117 -9.40 7.08 3.40
C CYS A 117 -10.83 6.68 3.02
N ASN A 118 -10.97 5.87 1.98
CA ASN A 118 -12.23 5.33 1.52
C ASN A 118 -12.77 4.15 2.37
N LEU A 119 -11.92 3.55 3.23
CA LEU A 119 -12.32 2.41 4.05
C LEU A 119 -12.69 2.80 5.49
N ARG A 120 -11.94 3.71 6.14
CA ARG A 120 -12.22 4.29 7.47
C ARG A 120 -12.45 3.25 8.56
N CYS A 121 -11.49 2.31 8.71
CA CYS A 121 -11.57 1.23 9.70
C CYS A 121 -11.61 1.75 11.15
N VAL A 122 -12.38 1.11 12.02
CA VAL A 122 -12.50 1.47 13.45
C VAL A 122 -11.23 1.22 14.26
N PHE A 123 -10.28 0.41 13.75
CA PHE A 123 -8.97 0.10 14.37
C PHE A 123 -7.80 0.77 13.64
N CYS A 124 -8.03 1.85 12.91
CA CYS A 124 -6.99 2.47 12.09
C CYS A 124 -5.90 3.09 12.97
N GLN A 125 -4.67 2.58 12.87
CA GLN A 125 -3.50 3.11 13.58
C GLN A 125 -3.16 4.54 13.10
N ASN A 126 -3.45 4.84 11.84
CA ASN A 126 -3.24 6.15 11.23
C ASN A 126 -4.52 7.02 11.23
N TRP A 127 -5.41 6.85 12.21
CA TRP A 127 -6.70 7.54 12.25
C TRP A 127 -6.62 9.09 12.25
N PRO A 128 -5.59 9.76 12.79
CA PRO A 128 -5.48 11.21 12.65
C PRO A 128 -5.35 11.62 11.18
N ILE A 129 -4.62 10.83 10.38
CA ILE A 129 -4.41 11.07 8.95
C ILE A 129 -5.63 10.62 8.15
N SER A 130 -6.04 9.36 8.32
CA SER A 130 -7.02 8.71 7.45
C SER A 130 -8.48 9.12 7.74
N ILE A 131 -8.80 9.51 8.99
CA ILE A 131 -10.17 9.81 9.43
C ILE A 131 -10.36 11.29 9.72
N ARG A 132 -9.42 11.93 10.45
CA ARG A 132 -9.47 13.37 10.70
C ARG A 132 -9.02 14.20 9.50
N GLY A 133 -8.23 13.60 8.58
CA GLY A 133 -7.71 14.30 7.41
C GLY A 133 -6.60 15.30 7.75
N GLU A 134 -5.83 15.04 8.83
CA GLU A 134 -4.69 15.87 9.19
C GLU A 134 -3.65 15.85 8.07
N GLY A 135 -3.16 17.04 7.69
CA GLY A 135 -2.22 17.21 6.60
C GLY A 135 -2.31 18.59 5.97
N ARG A 136 -1.62 18.77 4.87
CA ARG A 136 -1.61 20.02 4.09
C ARG A 136 -2.09 19.77 2.68
N ALA A 137 -2.94 20.67 2.19
CA ALA A 137 -3.36 20.65 0.79
C ALA A 137 -2.22 21.13 -0.10
N ILE A 138 -1.92 20.35 -1.14
CA ILE A 138 -0.93 20.68 -2.16
C ILE A 138 -1.50 20.47 -3.55
N GLU A 139 -0.94 21.16 -4.53
CA GLU A 139 -1.23 20.95 -5.94
C GLU A 139 -0.41 19.77 -6.50
N ASP A 140 -0.75 19.29 -7.68
CA ASP A 140 -0.06 18.16 -8.33
C ASP A 140 1.42 18.45 -8.55
N GLU A 141 1.79 19.71 -8.83
CA GLU A 141 3.17 20.18 -8.94
C GLU A 141 3.93 20.03 -7.61
N GLY A 142 3.25 20.30 -6.49
CA GLY A 142 3.80 20.08 -5.14
C GLY A 142 4.03 18.60 -4.85
N LEU A 143 3.09 17.73 -5.25
CA LEU A 143 3.26 16.28 -5.13
C LEU A 143 4.43 15.78 -5.98
N ALA A 144 4.56 16.27 -7.21
CA ALA A 144 5.72 15.97 -8.07
C ALA A 144 7.06 16.41 -7.45
N GLN A 145 7.09 17.56 -6.77
CA GLN A 145 8.28 18.02 -6.05
C GLN A 145 8.64 17.11 -4.87
N LEU A 146 7.65 16.60 -4.13
CA LEU A 146 7.89 15.63 -3.06
C LEU A 146 8.47 14.32 -3.61
N MET A 147 7.96 13.81 -4.73
CA MET A 147 8.52 12.62 -5.39
C MET A 147 9.98 12.83 -5.79
N MET A 148 10.29 13.97 -6.41
CA MET A 148 11.67 14.32 -6.79
C MET A 148 12.58 14.43 -5.57
N PHE A 149 12.14 15.09 -4.50
CA PHE A 149 12.89 15.21 -3.27
C PHE A 149 13.24 13.84 -2.66
N LEU A 150 12.28 12.89 -2.61
CA LEU A 150 12.52 11.55 -2.09
C LEU A 150 13.55 10.78 -2.93
N GLN A 151 13.51 10.93 -4.25
CA GLN A 151 14.55 10.37 -5.13
C GLN A 151 15.91 11.01 -4.89
N GLU A 152 15.99 12.35 -4.77
CA GLU A 152 17.24 13.10 -4.57
C GLU A 152 17.96 12.72 -3.26
N ILE A 153 17.22 12.40 -2.20
CA ILE A 153 17.79 11.93 -0.94
C ILE A 153 18.11 10.44 -0.94
N GLY A 154 17.88 9.74 -2.06
CA GLY A 154 18.34 8.38 -2.31
C GLY A 154 17.34 7.28 -1.95
N CYS A 155 16.05 7.57 -1.71
CA CYS A 155 15.04 6.55 -1.49
C CYS A 155 14.96 5.57 -2.68
N HIS A 156 14.67 4.30 -2.38
CA HIS A 156 14.64 3.24 -3.38
C HIS A 156 13.39 3.25 -4.27
N ASN A 157 12.31 3.86 -3.81
CA ASN A 157 11.01 3.92 -4.48
C ASN A 157 10.22 5.13 -4.00
N ILE A 158 9.09 5.44 -4.67
CA ILE A 158 8.03 6.32 -4.16
C ILE A 158 6.88 5.46 -3.68
N ASN A 159 6.67 5.40 -2.38
CA ASN A 159 5.63 4.60 -1.74
C ASN A 159 4.41 5.48 -1.40
N LEU A 160 3.32 5.24 -2.11
CA LEU A 160 2.09 6.03 -2.09
C LEU A 160 1.11 5.37 -1.13
N VAL A 161 1.01 5.87 0.11
CA VAL A 161 0.18 5.25 1.17
C VAL A 161 -1.25 5.79 1.15
N THR A 162 -2.22 4.88 1.00
CA THR A 162 -3.67 5.17 0.87
C THR A 162 -3.98 6.03 -0.36
N PRO A 163 -3.59 5.58 -1.57
CA PRO A 163 -3.59 6.40 -2.78
C PRO A 163 -4.93 6.47 -3.50
N THR A 164 -5.87 5.57 -3.23
CA THR A 164 -7.12 5.33 -3.98
C THR A 164 -7.87 6.60 -4.36
N HIS A 165 -8.13 7.46 -3.39
CA HIS A 165 -8.97 8.66 -3.54
C HIS A 165 -8.26 9.87 -4.15
N VAL A 166 -6.94 9.77 -4.35
CA VAL A 166 -6.07 10.79 -4.98
C VAL A 166 -5.34 10.24 -6.22
N MET A 167 -5.78 9.10 -6.74
CA MET A 167 -5.14 8.42 -7.87
C MET A 167 -4.99 9.33 -9.11
N PRO A 168 -5.97 10.13 -9.54
CA PRO A 168 -5.79 11.04 -10.67
C PRO A 168 -4.67 12.05 -10.46
N ASN A 169 -4.58 12.62 -9.25
CA ASN A 169 -3.51 13.56 -8.87
C ASN A 169 -2.13 12.87 -8.90
N ILE A 170 -2.04 11.63 -8.41
CA ILE A 170 -0.81 10.83 -8.45
C ILE A 170 -0.37 10.62 -9.90
N MET A 171 -1.27 10.26 -10.80
CA MET A 171 -0.95 10.08 -12.22
C MET A 171 -0.38 11.36 -12.84
N LYS A 172 -1.02 12.50 -12.59
CA LYS A 172 -0.55 13.80 -13.09
C LYS A 172 0.79 14.19 -12.47
N ALA A 173 0.94 14.04 -11.15
CA ALA A 173 2.19 14.34 -10.45
C ALA A 173 3.34 13.45 -10.92
N THR A 174 3.10 12.16 -11.16
CA THR A 174 4.12 11.25 -11.72
C THR A 174 4.59 11.71 -13.10
N ARG A 175 3.66 12.10 -13.97
CA ARG A 175 3.99 12.65 -15.27
C ARG A 175 4.85 13.91 -15.18
N LEU A 176 4.50 14.82 -14.29
CA LEU A 176 5.28 16.04 -14.02
C LEU A 176 6.67 15.72 -13.44
N ALA A 177 6.76 14.79 -12.50
CA ALA A 177 8.02 14.35 -11.89
C ALA A 177 8.91 13.62 -12.92
N PHE A 178 8.34 12.77 -13.79
CA PHE A 178 9.09 12.11 -14.86
C PHE A 178 9.78 13.13 -15.79
N LYS A 179 9.07 14.20 -16.18
CA LYS A 179 9.65 15.28 -16.98
C LYS A 179 10.78 16.02 -16.28
N LYS A 180 10.81 16.00 -14.95
CA LYS A 180 11.87 16.55 -14.10
C LYS A 180 12.97 15.53 -13.75
N GLY A 181 12.87 14.29 -14.21
CA GLY A 181 13.90 13.27 -14.02
C GLY A 181 13.61 12.19 -12.98
N LEU A 182 12.34 11.97 -12.59
CA LEU A 182 11.97 10.81 -11.75
C LEU A 182 12.29 9.50 -12.48
N ARG A 183 12.97 8.55 -11.79
CA ARG A 183 13.44 7.28 -12.37
C ARG A 183 13.35 6.08 -11.42
N ILE A 184 12.81 6.26 -10.21
CA ILE A 184 12.64 5.17 -9.23
C ILE A 184 11.23 4.60 -9.27
N PRO A 185 11.03 3.33 -8.85
CA PRO A 185 9.74 2.64 -8.91
C PRO A 185 8.64 3.32 -8.10
N LEU A 186 7.40 3.15 -8.55
CA LEU A 186 6.19 3.52 -7.80
C LEU A 186 5.62 2.31 -7.07
N VAL A 187 5.39 2.45 -5.77
CA VAL A 187 4.68 1.49 -4.92
C VAL A 187 3.29 2.03 -4.62
N TYR A 188 2.25 1.29 -5.01
CA TYR A 188 0.86 1.60 -4.71
C TYR A 188 0.41 0.83 -3.46
N ASN A 189 0.51 1.49 -2.29
CA ASN A 189 0.28 0.92 -0.96
C ASN A 189 -1.16 1.20 -0.52
N THR A 190 -2.04 0.24 -0.72
CA THR A 190 -3.49 0.41 -0.61
C THR A 190 -4.14 -0.52 0.40
N SER A 191 -5.31 -0.12 0.89
CA SER A 191 -6.17 -0.97 1.72
C SER A 191 -6.83 -2.13 0.96
N GLY A 192 -6.63 -2.22 -0.36
CA GLY A 192 -7.26 -3.22 -1.23
C GLY A 192 -8.68 -2.87 -1.67
N TYR A 193 -9.32 -1.86 -1.09
CA TYR A 193 -10.70 -1.47 -1.43
C TYR A 193 -10.73 -0.60 -2.70
N GLU A 194 -10.52 -1.26 -3.84
CA GLU A 194 -10.32 -0.66 -5.16
C GLU A 194 -11.35 -1.17 -6.17
N ARG A 195 -11.61 -0.38 -7.22
CA ARG A 195 -12.37 -0.79 -8.39
C ARG A 195 -11.41 -1.24 -9.49
N VAL A 196 -11.69 -2.38 -10.10
CA VAL A 196 -10.84 -2.98 -11.14
C VAL A 196 -10.70 -2.05 -12.35
N GLU A 197 -11.77 -1.40 -12.80
CA GLU A 197 -11.74 -0.46 -13.92
C GLU A 197 -10.84 0.76 -13.65
N ILE A 198 -10.77 1.20 -12.39
CA ILE A 198 -9.88 2.31 -12.00
C ILE A 198 -8.43 1.83 -11.95
N LEU A 199 -8.17 0.63 -11.44
CA LEU A 199 -6.83 0.03 -11.45
C LEU A 199 -6.29 -0.14 -12.88
N LYS A 200 -7.14 -0.43 -13.86
CA LYS A 200 -6.73 -0.54 -15.27
C LYS A 200 -6.13 0.75 -15.83
N LEU A 201 -6.50 1.91 -15.31
CA LEU A 201 -5.85 3.19 -15.69
C LEU A 201 -4.39 3.26 -15.23
N LEU A 202 -4.03 2.49 -14.20
CA LEU A 202 -2.67 2.41 -13.66
C LEU A 202 -1.80 1.35 -14.34
N ASP A 203 -2.36 0.55 -15.26
CA ASP A 203 -1.63 -0.54 -15.94
C ASP A 203 -0.38 -0.01 -16.66
N GLY A 204 0.79 -0.55 -16.29
CA GLY A 204 2.08 -0.10 -16.78
C GLY A 204 2.59 1.22 -16.20
N MET A 205 1.88 1.83 -15.22
CA MET A 205 2.34 3.00 -14.49
C MET A 205 2.92 2.64 -13.13
N VAL A 206 2.23 1.79 -12.38
CA VAL A 206 2.65 1.29 -11.08
C VAL A 206 3.58 0.09 -11.30
N ASP A 207 4.67 0.06 -10.56
CA ASP A 207 5.67 -1.00 -10.64
C ASP A 207 5.46 -2.05 -9.56
N ILE A 208 5.04 -1.65 -8.38
CA ILE A 208 4.84 -2.53 -7.21
C ILE A 208 3.47 -2.24 -6.61
N TYR A 209 2.63 -3.27 -6.51
CA TYR A 209 1.40 -3.18 -5.73
C TYR A 209 1.61 -3.79 -4.35
N LEU A 210 1.17 -3.06 -3.33
CA LEU A 210 1.24 -3.45 -1.92
C LEU A 210 -0.16 -3.36 -1.27
N PRO A 211 -1.11 -4.22 -1.69
CA PRO A 211 -2.45 -4.23 -1.12
C PRO A 211 -2.51 -4.96 0.21
N ASP A 212 -3.37 -4.46 1.10
CA ASP A 212 -3.88 -5.26 2.22
C ASP A 212 -5.10 -6.08 1.76
N ILE A 213 -5.22 -7.33 2.21
CA ILE A 213 -6.49 -8.05 2.32
C ILE A 213 -6.81 -8.14 3.82
N LYS A 214 -7.76 -7.30 4.28
CA LYS A 214 -8.03 -7.14 5.72
C LYS A 214 -9.05 -8.15 6.24
N TYR A 215 -10.00 -8.55 5.39
CA TYR A 215 -11.10 -9.46 5.75
C TYR A 215 -11.43 -10.41 4.60
N MET A 216 -11.87 -11.61 4.95
CA MET A 216 -12.46 -12.59 4.04
C MET A 216 -13.94 -12.87 4.39
N ASP A 217 -14.53 -11.97 5.16
CA ASP A 217 -15.93 -12.07 5.60
C ASP A 217 -16.61 -10.71 5.47
N ALA A 218 -17.78 -10.69 4.83
CA ALA A 218 -18.53 -9.48 4.51
C ALA A 218 -19.09 -8.77 5.76
N ASP A 219 -19.52 -9.54 6.77
CA ASP A 219 -20.08 -9.01 8.01
C ASP A 219 -18.98 -8.37 8.86
N MET A 220 -17.81 -9.01 8.93
CA MET A 220 -16.63 -8.46 9.61
C MET A 220 -16.17 -7.16 8.93
N ALA A 221 -16.11 -7.16 7.60
CA ALA A 221 -15.76 -5.96 6.84
C ALA A 221 -16.77 -4.82 7.06
N ALA A 222 -18.07 -5.11 7.04
CA ALA A 222 -19.11 -4.12 7.30
C ALA A 222 -19.01 -3.55 8.73
N THR A 223 -18.79 -4.42 9.72
CA THR A 223 -18.72 -4.05 11.13
C THR A 223 -17.53 -3.15 11.42
N TYR A 224 -16.33 -3.51 10.93
CA TYR A 224 -15.09 -2.83 11.34
C TYR A 224 -14.56 -1.83 10.31
N SER A 225 -15.19 -1.72 9.11
CA SER A 225 -14.77 -0.80 8.06
C SER A 225 -15.92 -0.02 7.44
N SER A 226 -16.72 0.59 8.32
CA SER A 226 -17.77 1.56 7.94
C SER A 226 -18.74 1.06 6.87
N GLY A 227 -19.27 -0.14 7.04
CA GLY A 227 -20.30 -0.71 6.16
C GLY A 227 -19.78 -1.28 4.84
N ALA A 228 -18.48 -1.51 4.68
CA ALA A 228 -17.86 -2.05 3.46
C ALA A 228 -18.12 -3.57 3.33
N ARG A 229 -19.39 -3.99 3.22
CA ARG A 229 -19.79 -5.40 3.12
C ARG A 229 -19.21 -6.10 1.88
N ASP A 230 -19.00 -5.36 0.80
CA ASP A 230 -18.44 -5.80 -0.47
C ASP A 230 -16.90 -5.89 -0.46
N TYR A 231 -16.24 -5.52 0.65
CA TYR A 231 -14.78 -5.46 0.74
C TYR A 231 -14.08 -6.75 0.33
N PRO A 232 -14.47 -7.96 0.78
CA PRO A 232 -13.76 -9.18 0.38
C PRO A 232 -13.77 -9.42 -1.13
N GLU A 233 -14.92 -9.16 -1.78
CA GLU A 233 -15.06 -9.28 -3.23
C GLU A 233 -14.21 -8.23 -3.97
N MET A 234 -14.33 -6.96 -3.58
CA MET A 234 -13.56 -5.87 -4.21
C MET A 234 -12.07 -6.06 -4.02
N ALA A 235 -11.60 -6.42 -2.82
CA ALA A 235 -10.18 -6.57 -2.54
C ALA A 235 -9.57 -7.77 -3.29
N THR A 236 -10.28 -8.90 -3.36
CA THR A 236 -9.80 -10.07 -4.09
C THR A 236 -9.75 -9.84 -5.60
N ALA A 237 -10.78 -9.22 -6.18
CA ALA A 237 -10.79 -8.83 -7.58
C ALA A 237 -9.66 -7.81 -7.91
N ALA A 238 -9.46 -6.83 -7.03
CA ALA A 238 -8.38 -5.84 -7.16
C ALA A 238 -6.99 -6.50 -7.15
N VAL A 239 -6.75 -7.44 -6.23
CA VAL A 239 -5.46 -8.16 -6.14
C VAL A 239 -5.20 -9.00 -7.38
N LEU A 240 -6.22 -9.65 -7.96
CA LEU A 240 -6.05 -10.38 -9.23
C LEU A 240 -5.69 -9.44 -10.38
N GLU A 241 -6.31 -8.28 -10.48
CA GLU A 241 -5.94 -7.28 -11.49
C GLU A 241 -4.54 -6.73 -11.26
N MET A 242 -4.16 -6.43 -10.01
CA MET A 242 -2.80 -6.02 -9.66
C MET A 242 -1.76 -7.09 -10.05
N ASN A 243 -2.05 -8.37 -9.77
CA ASN A 243 -1.18 -9.47 -10.18
C ASN A 243 -1.08 -9.58 -11.71
N ARG A 244 -2.17 -9.37 -12.44
CA ARG A 244 -2.15 -9.34 -13.92
C ARG A 244 -1.22 -8.26 -14.45
N GLN A 245 -1.21 -7.07 -13.81
CA GLN A 245 -0.42 -5.93 -14.27
C GLN A 245 1.08 -6.09 -14.00
N VAL A 246 1.46 -6.54 -12.81
CA VAL A 246 2.87 -6.51 -12.37
C VAL A 246 3.48 -7.88 -12.11
N GLY A 247 2.66 -8.93 -12.07
CA GLY A 247 3.13 -10.29 -11.78
C GLY A 247 3.69 -10.46 -10.38
N VAL A 248 4.58 -11.46 -10.22
CA VAL A 248 5.20 -11.77 -8.94
C VAL A 248 6.30 -10.80 -8.58
N HIS A 249 6.55 -10.66 -7.28
CA HIS A 249 7.58 -9.80 -6.71
C HIS A 249 8.98 -10.11 -7.27
N GLN A 250 9.65 -9.08 -7.78
CA GLN A 250 10.99 -9.13 -8.35
C GLN A 250 11.92 -8.17 -7.61
N VAL A 251 13.13 -8.63 -7.33
CA VAL A 251 14.18 -7.81 -6.71
C VAL A 251 15.42 -7.74 -7.61
N ASP A 252 16.17 -6.65 -7.46
CA ASP A 252 17.48 -6.53 -8.11
C ASP A 252 18.56 -7.38 -7.39
N LYS A 253 19.79 -7.31 -7.88
CA LYS A 253 20.96 -8.00 -7.31
C LYS A 253 21.31 -7.60 -5.86
N HIS A 254 20.72 -6.51 -5.37
CA HIS A 254 20.88 -6.02 -4.00
C HIS A 254 19.69 -6.36 -3.09
N GLY A 255 18.70 -7.11 -3.61
CA GLY A 255 17.49 -7.47 -2.90
C GLY A 255 16.46 -6.34 -2.80
N ILE A 256 16.58 -5.29 -3.64
CA ILE A 256 15.64 -4.17 -3.67
C ILE A 256 14.53 -4.44 -4.68
N ALA A 257 13.29 -4.29 -4.24
CA ALA A 257 12.10 -4.50 -5.05
C ALA A 257 12.08 -3.58 -6.27
N GLN A 258 11.84 -4.18 -7.42
CA GLN A 258 11.75 -3.49 -8.70
C GLN A 258 10.34 -3.52 -9.27
N SER A 259 9.63 -4.62 -9.12
CA SER A 259 8.26 -4.79 -9.58
C SER A 259 7.55 -5.93 -8.85
N GLY A 260 6.24 -6.00 -9.02
CA GLY A 260 5.43 -7.15 -8.63
C GLY A 260 4.47 -6.92 -7.49
N LEU A 261 3.70 -7.96 -7.20
CA LEU A 261 2.66 -7.97 -6.17
C LEU A 261 3.23 -8.40 -4.81
N MET A 262 2.93 -7.64 -3.76
CA MET A 262 3.27 -7.93 -2.37
C MET A 262 2.02 -7.78 -1.51
N ILE A 263 1.43 -8.88 -1.04
CA ILE A 263 0.16 -8.85 -0.29
C ILE A 263 0.44 -8.77 1.20
N ARG A 264 -0.35 -7.95 1.91
CA ARG A 264 -0.33 -7.88 3.37
C ARG A 264 -1.65 -8.37 3.96
N HIS A 265 -1.56 -9.11 5.05
CA HIS A 265 -2.70 -9.57 5.83
C HIS A 265 -2.47 -9.37 7.32
N LEU A 266 -3.30 -8.57 7.95
CA LEU A 266 -3.22 -8.28 9.39
C LEU A 266 -3.99 -9.35 10.18
N VAL A 267 -3.28 -10.10 11.03
CA VAL A 267 -3.95 -11.00 11.97
C VAL A 267 -4.69 -10.16 13.01
N MET A 268 -5.96 -10.46 13.22
CA MET A 268 -6.83 -9.79 14.19
C MET A 268 -7.32 -10.78 15.26
N PRO A 269 -7.63 -10.29 16.48
CA PRO A 269 -8.17 -11.13 17.53
C PRO A 269 -9.42 -11.90 17.07
N ASN A 270 -9.67 -13.05 17.69
CA ASN A 270 -10.88 -13.84 17.43
C ASN A 270 -11.10 -14.24 15.97
N ARG A 271 -10.00 -14.31 15.20
CA ARG A 271 -10.02 -14.70 13.77
C ARG A 271 -10.85 -13.76 12.87
N VAL A 272 -11.11 -12.52 13.32
CA VAL A 272 -11.94 -11.53 12.59
C VAL A 272 -11.46 -11.28 11.16
N ALA A 273 -10.14 -11.30 10.93
CA ALA A 273 -9.56 -11.13 9.59
C ALA A 273 -9.86 -12.29 8.63
N GLY A 274 -10.22 -13.47 9.13
CA GLY A 274 -10.51 -14.66 8.30
C GLY A 274 -9.26 -15.27 7.64
N THR A 275 -8.11 -15.29 8.36
CA THR A 275 -6.79 -15.68 7.83
C THR A 275 -6.78 -17.06 7.16
N LYS A 276 -7.54 -18.06 7.68
CA LYS A 276 -7.63 -19.36 7.02
C LYS A 276 -8.21 -19.26 5.62
N LYS A 277 -9.32 -18.51 5.46
CA LYS A 277 -9.94 -18.26 4.16
C LYS A 277 -9.02 -17.46 3.23
N PHE A 278 -8.26 -16.50 3.81
CA PHE A 278 -7.25 -15.73 3.07
C PHE A 278 -6.16 -16.65 2.50
N ALA A 279 -5.57 -17.52 3.32
CA ALA A 279 -4.51 -18.43 2.88
C ALA A 279 -5.01 -19.41 1.80
N ALA A 280 -6.20 -19.96 1.96
CA ALA A 280 -6.85 -20.78 0.95
C ALA A 280 -7.03 -20.02 -0.37
N TRP A 281 -7.59 -18.81 -0.31
CA TRP A 281 -7.83 -17.98 -1.50
C TRP A 281 -6.52 -17.65 -2.24
N VAL A 282 -5.46 -17.27 -1.52
CA VAL A 282 -4.14 -17.02 -2.15
C VAL A 282 -3.62 -18.26 -2.85
N ALA A 283 -3.70 -19.42 -2.21
CA ALA A 283 -3.21 -20.68 -2.77
C ALA A 283 -3.99 -21.16 -4.01
N GLU A 284 -5.29 -20.81 -4.11
CA GLU A 284 -6.18 -21.18 -5.22
C GLU A 284 -6.04 -20.23 -6.41
N ASN A 285 -5.77 -18.94 -6.17
CA ASN A 285 -5.91 -17.89 -7.19
C ASN A 285 -4.58 -17.27 -7.63
N LEU A 286 -3.50 -17.46 -6.88
CA LEU A 286 -2.18 -16.87 -7.14
C LEU A 286 -1.08 -17.94 -7.08
N PRO A 287 0.10 -17.69 -7.69
CA PRO A 287 1.26 -18.54 -7.49
C PRO A 287 1.59 -18.68 -6.00
N ARG A 288 1.83 -19.90 -5.51
CA ARG A 288 2.11 -20.16 -4.08
C ARG A 288 3.36 -19.44 -3.55
N TYR A 289 4.24 -18.98 -4.42
CA TYR A 289 5.41 -18.16 -4.13
C TYR A 289 5.11 -16.64 -4.20
N THR A 290 3.86 -16.22 -4.38
CA THR A 290 3.46 -14.81 -4.24
C THR A 290 3.89 -14.27 -2.89
N TYR A 291 4.50 -13.09 -2.87
CA TYR A 291 4.92 -12.46 -1.62
C TYR A 291 3.73 -12.16 -0.72
N VAL A 292 3.73 -12.73 0.49
CA VAL A 292 2.67 -12.55 1.49
C VAL A 292 3.28 -12.22 2.84
N LYS A 293 2.86 -11.10 3.42
CA LYS A 293 3.19 -10.71 4.79
C LYS A 293 2.01 -10.94 5.71
N ILE A 294 2.14 -11.92 6.60
CA ILE A 294 1.23 -12.15 7.72
C ILE A 294 1.70 -11.25 8.87
N MET A 295 0.90 -10.23 9.21
CA MET A 295 1.29 -9.19 10.16
C MET A 295 0.76 -9.48 11.56
N SER A 296 1.67 -9.42 12.57
CA SER A 296 1.34 -9.63 13.99
C SER A 296 1.08 -8.32 14.77
N GLN A 297 1.25 -7.16 14.12
CA GLN A 297 1.24 -5.85 14.79
C GLN A 297 -0.16 -5.23 14.92
N TYR A 298 -1.18 -6.01 15.25
CA TYR A 298 -2.49 -5.46 15.58
C TYR A 298 -2.44 -4.72 16.93
N HIS A 299 -2.92 -3.47 16.95
CA HIS A 299 -3.09 -2.67 18.16
C HIS A 299 -4.53 -2.20 18.29
N VAL A 300 -4.96 -1.97 19.54
CA VAL A 300 -6.27 -1.39 19.85
C VAL A 300 -6.15 0.13 19.70
N ASP A 301 -6.45 0.62 18.51
CA ASP A 301 -6.39 2.04 18.17
C ASP A 301 -7.76 2.60 17.80
N TYR A 302 -7.88 3.93 17.82
CA TYR A 302 -9.06 4.71 17.46
C TYR A 302 -10.30 4.24 18.23
N LYS A 303 -11.27 3.57 17.58
CA LYS A 303 -12.52 3.08 18.16
C LYS A 303 -12.53 1.57 18.43
N ALA A 304 -11.41 0.89 18.23
CA ALA A 304 -11.37 -0.56 18.40
C ALA A 304 -11.78 -1.03 19.81
N TYR A 305 -11.56 -0.18 20.83
CA TYR A 305 -11.98 -0.46 22.21
C TYR A 305 -13.51 -0.51 22.42
N GLU A 306 -14.29 0.08 21.49
CA GLU A 306 -15.76 0.02 21.51
C GLU A 306 -16.30 -1.35 21.02
N TYR A 307 -15.43 -2.20 20.45
CA TYR A 307 -15.78 -3.49 19.85
C TYR A 307 -15.13 -4.64 20.63
N PRO A 308 -15.86 -5.35 21.51
CA PRO A 308 -15.29 -6.36 22.40
C PRO A 308 -14.43 -7.42 21.72
N ASP A 309 -14.81 -7.83 20.50
CA ASP A 309 -14.10 -8.87 19.74
C ASP A 309 -12.69 -8.45 19.31
N ILE A 310 -12.42 -7.16 19.21
CA ILE A 310 -11.14 -6.61 18.76
C ILE A 310 -10.50 -5.63 19.76
N ALA A 311 -11.09 -5.51 20.97
CA ALA A 311 -10.62 -4.60 22.04
C ALA A 311 -9.40 -5.14 22.80
N ARG A 312 -8.60 -6.03 22.21
CA ARG A 312 -7.36 -6.58 22.76
C ARG A 312 -6.33 -6.81 21.66
N GLY A 313 -5.07 -6.93 21.99
CA GLY A 313 -4.05 -7.43 21.09
C GLY A 313 -4.27 -8.89 20.69
N ILE A 314 -3.62 -9.36 19.65
CA ILE A 314 -3.60 -10.78 19.30
C ILE A 314 -2.76 -11.57 20.31
N SER A 315 -3.12 -12.82 20.53
CA SER A 315 -2.29 -13.75 21.28
C SER A 315 -1.20 -14.37 20.39
N VAL A 316 -0.15 -14.89 21.01
CA VAL A 316 0.88 -15.69 20.31
C VAL A 316 0.25 -16.86 19.56
N GLN A 317 -0.77 -17.49 20.15
CA GLN A 317 -1.46 -18.62 19.54
C GLN A 317 -2.22 -18.22 18.27
N GLU A 318 -2.91 -17.08 18.25
CA GLU A 318 -3.60 -16.56 17.06
C GLU A 318 -2.63 -16.27 15.92
N PHE A 319 -1.43 -15.75 16.22
CA PHE A 319 -0.42 -15.55 15.21
C PHE A 319 0.17 -16.86 14.69
N LEU A 320 0.46 -17.83 15.58
CA LEU A 320 0.96 -19.14 15.17
C LEU A 320 -0.04 -19.89 14.31
N GLU A 321 -1.34 -19.88 14.67
CA GLU A 321 -2.41 -20.43 13.83
C GLU A 321 -2.42 -19.80 12.43
N ALA A 322 -2.29 -18.46 12.35
CA ALA A 322 -2.26 -17.75 11.06
C ALA A 322 -1.09 -18.21 10.17
N MET A 323 0.08 -18.42 10.78
CA MET A 323 1.26 -18.92 10.05
C MET A 323 1.11 -20.40 9.67
N ASP A 324 0.53 -21.22 10.56
CA ASP A 324 0.31 -22.65 10.30
C ASP A 324 -0.70 -22.83 9.15
N TRP A 325 -1.76 -22.02 9.04
CA TRP A 325 -2.66 -22.04 7.87
C TRP A 325 -1.95 -21.64 6.58
N ALA A 326 -1.07 -20.62 6.61
CA ALA A 326 -0.31 -20.28 5.42
C ALA A 326 0.60 -21.42 4.96
N GLU A 327 1.21 -22.18 5.88
CA GLU A 327 1.99 -23.37 5.58
C GLU A 327 1.12 -24.54 5.10
N GLU A 328 -0.03 -24.79 5.75
CA GLU A 328 -1.00 -25.84 5.39
C GLU A 328 -1.47 -25.69 3.93
N TYR A 329 -1.75 -24.46 3.49
CA TYR A 329 -2.13 -24.16 2.11
C TYR A 329 -0.93 -24.05 1.15
N GLY A 330 0.29 -24.26 1.64
CA GLY A 330 1.50 -24.34 0.82
C GLY A 330 2.00 -23.00 0.31
N LEU A 331 1.77 -21.89 1.02
CA LEU A 331 2.31 -20.57 0.67
C LEU A 331 3.82 -20.56 0.98
N THR A 332 4.65 -20.38 -0.06
CA THR A 332 6.12 -20.38 0.05
C THR A 332 6.76 -19.00 -0.03
N GLY A 333 5.99 -17.97 -0.46
CA GLY A 333 6.46 -16.59 -0.58
C GLY A 333 6.27 -15.75 0.68
N LEU A 334 6.34 -16.36 1.88
CA LEU A 334 6.09 -15.63 3.15
C LEU A 334 7.21 -14.62 3.46
N ASP A 335 6.81 -13.44 3.93
CA ASP A 335 7.73 -12.39 4.38
C ASP A 335 8.71 -12.91 5.43
N PRO A 336 10.03 -12.68 5.29
CA PRO A 336 11.04 -13.19 6.22
C PRO A 336 10.84 -12.73 7.67
N ARG A 337 10.26 -11.53 7.90
CA ARG A 337 9.97 -11.06 9.27
C ARG A 337 8.82 -11.83 9.90
N SER A 338 7.77 -12.17 9.12
CA SER A 338 6.67 -13.02 9.59
C SER A 338 7.19 -14.40 10.00
N VAL A 339 8.05 -15.01 9.16
CA VAL A 339 8.70 -16.30 9.46
C VAL A 339 9.58 -16.20 10.72
N ARG A 340 10.41 -15.16 10.82
CA ARG A 340 11.27 -14.94 11.99
C ARG A 340 10.47 -14.80 13.29
N ILE A 341 9.37 -14.05 13.28
CA ILE A 341 8.50 -13.88 14.46
C ILE A 341 7.88 -15.22 14.86
N ARG A 342 7.36 -16.01 13.91
CA ARG A 342 6.87 -17.36 14.15
C ARG A 342 7.92 -18.24 14.83
N ASP A 343 9.14 -18.26 14.30
CA ASP A 343 10.22 -19.11 14.81
C ASP A 343 10.66 -18.70 16.21
N LEU A 344 10.63 -17.41 16.52
CA LEU A 344 10.87 -16.91 17.88
C LEU A 344 9.78 -17.40 18.86
N TYR A 345 8.51 -17.32 18.45
CA TYR A 345 7.39 -17.79 19.29
C TYR A 345 7.37 -19.32 19.48
N LYS A 346 7.76 -20.10 18.44
CA LYS A 346 7.88 -21.57 18.58
C LYS A 346 9.01 -21.98 19.53
N LYS A 347 10.09 -21.19 19.66
CA LYS A 347 11.20 -21.45 20.58
C LYS A 347 10.94 -21.03 22.04
N SER A 348 9.95 -20.19 22.27
CA SER A 348 9.61 -19.70 23.63
C SER A 348 8.59 -20.57 24.36
N LYS A 349 8.08 -21.60 23.70
CA LYS A 349 7.26 -22.68 24.29
C LYS A 349 8.15 -23.84 24.69
#